data_296e46b8c3701599965b764d9222a9cb
#
_entry.id   296e46b8c3701599965b764d9222a9cb
#
_cell.length_a   1.000
_cell.length_b   1.000
_cell.length_c   1.000
_cell.angle_alpha   90.00
_cell.angle_beta   90.00
_cell.angle_gamma   90.00
#
_symmetry.space_group_name_H-M   'P 1'
#
loop_
_entity.id
_entity.type
_entity.pdbx_description
1 polymer ?
#
loop_
_entity_poly.entity_id
_entity_poly.type
_entity_poly.pdbx_seq_one_letter_code
_entity_poly.pdbx_strand_id
1 'polypeptide(L)'
;MAPKGRTTTLAERVEIGERWEAGQKDPKIAVAMGLPVSTVRKWRRRYKKEGRAGLTSRMGRPPSGALGQFALEIRDTIGEMRREHSGWGPLTIRTELEDDRRFAGLRLPSRPRIAAFLKQEGLTRKYERHSELPQAQAVDPKRAHEEWEMDAQGVVKVSGLGSVSVINISDLFSRVKVDSFPCLDTSHPSTQDYQLVLRRAFVNYGLPGRISLDHDSVFYDNASASPFPSTIHLWLIALGIDVRFIEKSPPAEHSVIERSHQTVTQQAIAGQTFPDGTALQASLSDRLDFLNTRFPSRSLAGQAPLVAHPEAQHSGRPYRLEWEETMLDMQRVYEYLAQARWFRRTSSLGQFSLGARRYGLGKDFANRTLDITFDMQTRELICLSEDGQQETRLLIQGLTESTLMGELSPLVLQPVYQLALPFSPSTWREMMLASDLTGTTL
;
A
#
# COMPACT_ATOMS: atom_id res chain seq x y z
N MET A 1 -7.91 -62.01 40.94
CA MET A 1 -7.19 -60.71 40.83
C MET A 1 -7.64 -60.04 39.56
N ALA A 2 -8.27 -58.85 39.62
CA ALA A 2 -8.67 -58.13 38.39
C ALA A 2 -7.42 -57.53 37.74
N PRO A 3 -7.24 -57.66 36.42
CA PRO A 3 -6.05 -57.17 35.74
C PRO A 3 -5.94 -55.66 35.89
N LYS A 4 -4.78 -55.20 36.42
CA LYS A 4 -4.43 -53.80 36.55
C LYS A 4 -4.30 -53.18 35.12
N GLY A 5 -5.09 -52.13 34.86
CA GLY A 5 -4.60 -51.08 33.95
C GLY A 5 -4.86 -51.21 32.45
N ARG A 6 -5.80 -52.01 31.99
CA ARG A 6 -6.19 -52.05 30.57
C ARG A 6 -6.99 -50.79 30.20
N THR A 7 -6.59 -50.07 29.15
CA THR A 7 -7.37 -49.00 28.52
C THR A 7 -8.55 -49.59 27.76
N THR A 8 -9.75 -49.01 27.98
CA THR A 8 -10.98 -49.38 27.24
C THR A 8 -10.99 -48.81 25.83
N THR A 9 -11.40 -49.60 24.84
CA THR A 9 -11.67 -49.15 23.47
C THR A 9 -12.93 -48.33 23.39
N LEU A 10 -13.15 -47.59 22.30
CA LEU A 10 -14.38 -46.84 22.07
C LEU A 10 -15.59 -47.78 22.00
N ALA A 11 -15.45 -48.95 21.33
CA ALA A 11 -16.49 -49.93 21.24
C ALA A 11 -16.93 -50.47 22.61
N GLU A 12 -15.98 -50.82 23.49
CA GLU A 12 -16.28 -51.21 24.87
C GLU A 12 -17.01 -50.10 25.68
N ARG A 13 -16.69 -48.86 25.44
CA ARG A 13 -17.35 -47.70 26.10
C ARG A 13 -18.77 -47.53 25.59
N VAL A 14 -19.02 -47.69 24.31
CA VAL A 14 -20.34 -47.69 23.71
C VAL A 14 -21.17 -48.82 24.29
N GLU A 15 -20.64 -50.05 24.35
CA GLU A 15 -21.28 -51.19 24.92
C GLU A 15 -21.64 -51.00 26.41
N ILE A 16 -20.80 -50.38 27.20
CA ILE A 16 -21.13 -50.00 28.59
C ILE A 16 -22.39 -49.07 28.62
N GLY A 17 -22.47 -48.09 27.70
CA GLY A 17 -23.62 -47.17 27.61
C GLY A 17 -24.90 -47.90 27.25
N GLU A 18 -24.83 -48.74 26.18
CA GLU A 18 -25.98 -49.48 25.67
C GLU A 18 -26.51 -50.52 26.70
N ARG A 19 -25.62 -51.28 27.37
CA ARG A 19 -26.01 -52.20 28.44
C ARG A 19 -26.65 -51.47 29.66
N TRP A 20 -26.14 -50.27 29.96
CA TRP A 20 -26.75 -49.45 31.00
C TRP A 20 -28.16 -48.95 30.59
N GLU A 21 -28.35 -48.51 29.36
CA GLU A 21 -29.69 -48.16 28.83
C GLU A 21 -30.65 -49.31 28.84
N ALA A 22 -30.14 -50.54 28.59
CA ALA A 22 -30.90 -51.77 28.75
C ALA A 22 -31.16 -52.16 30.24
N GLY A 23 -30.89 -51.27 31.20
CA GLY A 23 -31.21 -51.45 32.63
C GLY A 23 -30.21 -52.29 33.43
N GLN A 24 -29.08 -52.70 32.85
CA GLN A 24 -28.06 -53.46 33.60
C GLN A 24 -27.32 -52.62 34.63
N LYS A 25 -27.11 -53.18 35.83
CA LYS A 25 -26.37 -52.50 36.91
C LYS A 25 -24.83 -52.59 36.69
N ASP A 26 -24.06 -51.58 37.11
CA ASP A 26 -22.61 -51.48 36.94
C ASP A 26 -21.83 -52.74 37.29
N PRO A 27 -22.10 -53.49 38.40
CA PRO A 27 -21.39 -54.71 38.70
C PRO A 27 -21.64 -55.82 37.70
N LYS A 28 -22.89 -55.93 37.15
CA LYS A 28 -23.22 -56.94 36.16
C LYS A 28 -22.55 -56.67 34.81
N ILE A 29 -22.50 -55.42 34.41
CA ILE A 29 -21.76 -54.96 33.21
C ILE A 29 -20.28 -55.24 33.37
N ALA A 30 -19.71 -54.92 34.55
CA ALA A 30 -18.31 -55.15 34.84
C ALA A 30 -17.88 -56.60 34.73
N VAL A 31 -18.68 -57.52 35.27
CA VAL A 31 -18.42 -58.97 35.15
C VAL A 31 -18.54 -59.44 33.70
N ALA A 32 -19.59 -59.02 32.99
CA ALA A 32 -19.82 -59.44 31.59
C ALA A 32 -18.71 -58.97 30.63
N MET A 33 -18.11 -57.83 30.92
CA MET A 33 -17.05 -57.22 30.05
C MET A 33 -15.64 -57.44 30.59
N GLY A 34 -15.46 -58.11 31.71
CA GLY A 34 -14.13 -58.32 32.34
C GLY A 34 -13.44 -57.02 32.72
N LEU A 35 -14.19 -56.01 33.09
CA LEU A 35 -13.70 -54.66 33.44
C LEU A 35 -13.89 -54.34 34.95
N PRO A 36 -13.03 -53.51 35.54
CA PRO A 36 -13.26 -53.01 36.89
C PRO A 36 -14.57 -52.20 36.97
N VAL A 37 -15.36 -52.36 38.05
CA VAL A 37 -16.60 -51.64 38.29
C VAL A 37 -16.39 -50.14 38.26
N SER A 38 -15.25 -49.66 38.76
CA SER A 38 -14.86 -48.24 38.72
C SER A 38 -14.74 -47.68 37.28
N THR A 39 -14.26 -48.50 36.35
CA THR A 39 -14.13 -48.17 34.91
C THR A 39 -15.52 -48.08 34.26
N VAL A 40 -16.39 -49.07 34.52
CA VAL A 40 -17.77 -49.05 34.05
C VAL A 40 -18.54 -47.86 34.58
N ARG A 41 -18.43 -47.57 35.88
CA ARG A 41 -19.06 -46.41 36.52
C ARG A 41 -18.58 -45.08 35.92
N LYS A 42 -17.28 -44.95 35.62
CA LYS A 42 -16.67 -43.78 34.99
C LYS A 42 -17.32 -43.54 33.62
N TRP A 43 -17.36 -44.57 32.75
CA TRP A 43 -17.86 -44.39 31.38
C TRP A 43 -19.37 -44.24 31.33
N ARG A 44 -20.13 -44.92 32.18
CA ARG A 44 -21.55 -44.74 32.34
C ARG A 44 -21.92 -43.30 32.75
N ARG A 45 -21.19 -42.70 33.72
CA ARG A 45 -21.39 -41.29 34.12
C ARG A 45 -21.18 -40.33 32.96
N ARG A 46 -20.18 -40.57 32.16
CA ARG A 46 -19.90 -39.74 30.98
C ARG A 46 -20.99 -39.92 29.91
N TYR A 47 -21.38 -41.14 29.65
CA TYR A 47 -22.47 -41.44 28.74
C TYR A 47 -23.79 -40.78 29.17
N LYS A 48 -24.13 -40.87 30.46
CA LYS A 48 -25.31 -40.22 31.02
C LYS A 48 -25.31 -38.71 30.88
N LYS A 49 -24.11 -38.06 30.99
CA LYS A 49 -23.97 -36.62 30.95
C LYS A 49 -23.88 -36.04 29.52
N GLU A 50 -23.21 -36.72 28.63
CA GLU A 50 -22.76 -36.20 27.32
C GLU A 50 -23.11 -37.13 26.14
N GLY A 51 -23.88 -38.18 26.40
CA GLY A 51 -24.22 -39.19 25.37
C GLY A 51 -23.00 -39.90 24.80
N ARG A 52 -23.10 -40.35 23.55
CA ARG A 52 -22.00 -41.01 22.82
C ARG A 52 -20.76 -40.10 22.65
N ALA A 53 -20.95 -38.77 22.56
CA ALA A 53 -19.86 -37.80 22.48
C ALA A 53 -18.92 -37.80 23.70
N GLY A 54 -19.47 -38.12 24.90
CA GLY A 54 -18.72 -38.25 26.14
C GLY A 54 -17.80 -39.47 26.23
N LEU A 55 -17.95 -40.44 25.32
CA LEU A 55 -17.18 -41.68 25.30
C LEU A 55 -15.81 -41.56 24.57
N THR A 56 -15.57 -40.46 23.88
CA THR A 56 -14.27 -40.19 23.31
C THR A 56 -13.19 -40.06 24.40
N SER A 57 -12.02 -40.64 24.18
CA SER A 57 -10.93 -40.56 25.15
C SER A 57 -10.40 -39.13 25.25
N ARG A 58 -10.61 -38.52 26.42
CA ARG A 58 -9.99 -37.24 26.76
C ARG A 58 -8.58 -37.44 27.40
N MET A 59 -8.18 -38.71 27.57
CA MET A 59 -6.87 -39.07 28.09
C MET A 59 -5.98 -39.48 26.92
N GLY A 60 -5.08 -38.66 26.61
CA GLY A 60 -4.02 -38.80 25.65
C GLY A 60 -3.23 -37.48 25.68
N ARG A 61 -1.95 -37.56 25.36
CA ARG A 61 -1.19 -36.34 25.08
C ARG A 61 -1.96 -35.57 24.01
N PRO A 62 -2.30 -34.29 24.21
CA PRO A 62 -2.95 -33.50 23.16
C PRO A 62 -2.19 -33.71 21.84
N PRO A 63 -2.86 -33.73 20.68
CA PRO A 63 -2.15 -33.88 19.41
C PRO A 63 -0.92 -32.97 19.41
N SER A 64 0.24 -33.56 19.17
CA SER A 64 1.53 -32.85 19.19
C SER A 64 1.58 -31.90 18.01
N GLY A 65 2.12 -30.69 18.22
CA GLY A 65 2.29 -29.70 17.17
C GLY A 65 1.71 -28.34 17.56
N ALA A 66 2.11 -27.32 16.82
CA ALA A 66 1.78 -25.94 17.13
C ALA A 66 0.26 -25.65 17.11
N LEU A 67 -0.48 -26.34 16.26
CA LEU A 67 -1.94 -26.22 16.12
C LEU A 67 -2.72 -27.44 16.56
N GLY A 68 -2.11 -28.40 17.25
CA GLY A 68 -2.75 -29.67 17.66
C GLY A 68 -3.99 -29.52 18.54
N GLN A 69 -4.22 -28.37 19.17
CA GLN A 69 -5.39 -28.09 20.00
C GLN A 69 -6.52 -27.35 19.28
N PHE A 70 -6.31 -26.97 18.01
CA PHE A 70 -7.28 -26.24 17.21
C PHE A 70 -8.03 -27.19 16.26
N ALA A 71 -9.19 -26.76 15.77
CA ALA A 71 -9.96 -27.51 14.80
C ALA A 71 -9.11 -27.78 13.53
N LEU A 72 -9.32 -28.95 12.93
CA LEU A 72 -8.58 -29.36 11.72
C LEU A 72 -8.80 -28.35 10.60
N GLU A 73 -10.03 -27.88 10.45
CA GLU A 73 -10.42 -26.88 9.45
C GLU A 73 -9.59 -25.58 9.56
N ILE A 74 -9.36 -25.05 10.78
CA ILE A 74 -8.52 -23.87 11.00
C ILE A 74 -7.07 -24.13 10.54
N ARG A 75 -6.57 -25.31 10.84
CA ARG A 75 -5.23 -25.73 10.46
C ARG A 75 -5.08 -25.82 8.94
N ASP A 76 -6.05 -26.45 8.28
CA ASP A 76 -6.04 -26.66 6.83
C ASP A 76 -6.15 -25.30 6.10
N THR A 77 -7.07 -24.43 6.54
CA THR A 77 -7.22 -23.05 6.02
C THR A 77 -5.93 -22.24 6.15
N ILE A 78 -5.21 -22.32 7.29
CA ILE A 78 -3.91 -21.65 7.44
C ILE A 78 -2.89 -22.16 6.41
N GLY A 79 -2.87 -23.48 6.17
CA GLY A 79 -1.98 -24.10 5.19
C GLY A 79 -2.32 -23.66 3.76
N GLU A 80 -3.60 -23.60 3.41
CA GLU A 80 -4.11 -23.17 2.11
C GLU A 80 -3.77 -21.70 1.86
N MET A 81 -4.16 -20.78 2.76
CA MET A 81 -3.84 -19.36 2.66
C MET A 81 -2.35 -19.12 2.41
N ARG A 82 -1.47 -19.87 3.08
CA ARG A 82 -0.03 -19.70 2.90
C ARG A 82 0.49 -20.25 1.58
N ARG A 83 -0.11 -21.30 1.02
CA ARG A 83 0.27 -21.85 -0.30
C ARG A 83 -0.21 -20.95 -1.42
N GLU A 84 -1.43 -20.44 -1.34
CA GLU A 84 -2.01 -19.52 -2.31
C GLU A 84 -1.32 -18.15 -2.28
N HIS A 85 -1.04 -17.65 -1.09
CA HIS A 85 -0.41 -16.34 -0.86
C HIS A 85 0.94 -16.51 -0.16
N SER A 86 1.96 -16.84 -0.92
CA SER A 86 3.30 -17.13 -0.36
C SER A 86 3.93 -15.94 0.39
N GLY A 87 3.43 -14.73 0.20
CA GLY A 87 3.84 -13.51 0.89
C GLY A 87 3.16 -13.30 2.26
N TRP A 88 2.01 -13.95 2.52
CA TRP A 88 1.26 -13.72 3.74
C TRP A 88 1.97 -14.30 4.97
N GLY A 89 2.28 -13.42 5.91
CA GLY A 89 2.89 -13.81 7.18
C GLY A 89 1.85 -14.27 8.22
N PRO A 90 2.33 -14.78 9.39
CA PRO A 90 1.42 -15.22 10.46
C PRO A 90 0.46 -14.15 10.98
N LEU A 91 0.80 -12.87 10.87
CA LEU A 91 -0.06 -11.77 11.27
C LEU A 91 -1.21 -11.60 10.28
N THR A 92 -0.90 -11.54 8.97
CA THR A 92 -1.89 -11.44 7.89
C THR A 92 -2.88 -12.61 7.96
N ILE A 93 -2.37 -13.85 8.02
CA ILE A 93 -3.19 -15.06 8.11
C ILE A 93 -4.12 -15.00 9.34
N ARG A 94 -3.62 -14.51 10.47
CA ARG A 94 -4.45 -14.39 11.66
C ARG A 94 -5.55 -13.35 11.47
N THR A 95 -5.26 -12.19 10.89
CA THR A 95 -6.25 -11.14 10.63
C THR A 95 -7.32 -11.64 9.66
N GLU A 96 -6.95 -12.36 8.60
CA GLU A 96 -7.90 -12.98 7.67
C GLU A 96 -8.81 -14.02 8.36
N LEU A 97 -8.27 -14.82 9.28
CA LEU A 97 -9.08 -15.77 10.06
C LEU A 97 -10.04 -15.06 11.02
N GLU A 98 -9.70 -13.89 11.53
CA GLU A 98 -10.57 -13.09 12.40
C GLU A 98 -11.78 -12.53 11.63
N ASP A 99 -11.61 -12.25 10.35
CA ASP A 99 -12.66 -11.74 9.46
C ASP A 99 -13.52 -12.85 8.82
N ASP A 100 -13.03 -14.10 8.83
CA ASP A 100 -13.73 -15.23 8.23
C ASP A 100 -14.91 -15.68 9.10
N ARG A 101 -16.13 -15.49 8.58
CA ARG A 101 -17.37 -15.86 9.26
C ARG A 101 -17.45 -17.33 9.70
N ARG A 102 -16.73 -18.24 9.00
CA ARG A 102 -16.67 -19.67 9.35
C ARG A 102 -16.08 -19.88 10.73
N PHE A 103 -15.20 -19.00 11.17
CA PHE A 103 -14.49 -19.08 12.44
C PHE A 103 -15.00 -18.10 13.50
N ALA A 104 -16.08 -17.38 13.23
CA ALA A 104 -16.66 -16.42 14.15
C ALA A 104 -16.98 -17.08 15.52
N GLY A 105 -16.51 -16.46 16.60
CA GLY A 105 -16.68 -16.98 17.96
C GLY A 105 -15.79 -18.18 18.33
N LEU A 106 -14.97 -18.69 17.41
CA LEU A 106 -14.01 -19.75 17.71
C LEU A 106 -12.70 -19.18 18.28
N ARG A 107 -12.05 -19.99 19.12
CA ARG A 107 -10.70 -19.66 19.59
C ARG A 107 -9.69 -19.82 18.45
N LEU A 108 -9.15 -18.71 17.98
CA LEU A 108 -8.12 -18.70 16.94
C LEU A 108 -6.70 -18.87 17.53
N PRO A 109 -5.77 -19.44 16.74
CA PRO A 109 -4.39 -19.56 17.17
C PRO A 109 -3.67 -18.21 17.20
N SER A 110 -2.78 -18.04 18.17
CA SER A 110 -1.95 -16.84 18.28
C SER A 110 -0.90 -16.78 17.15
N ARG A 111 -0.45 -15.58 16.80
CA ARG A 111 0.62 -15.36 15.81
C ARG A 111 1.83 -16.29 15.99
N PRO A 112 2.43 -16.47 17.21
CA PRO A 112 3.53 -17.39 17.40
C PRO A 112 3.19 -18.85 17.09
N ARG A 113 1.95 -19.28 17.34
CA ARG A 113 1.49 -20.64 17.02
C ARG A 113 1.35 -20.87 15.53
N ILE A 114 0.81 -19.87 14.80
CA ILE A 114 0.76 -19.92 13.34
C ILE A 114 2.18 -19.95 12.78
N ALA A 115 3.09 -19.11 13.26
CA ALA A 115 4.49 -19.12 12.84
C ALA A 115 5.18 -20.48 13.06
N ALA A 116 4.95 -21.10 14.22
CA ALA A 116 5.49 -22.42 14.54
C ALA A 116 4.90 -23.49 13.63
N PHE A 117 3.60 -23.44 13.32
CA PHE A 117 2.95 -24.36 12.39
C PHE A 117 3.52 -24.22 10.98
N LEU A 118 3.60 -22.99 10.44
CA LEU A 118 4.17 -22.74 9.12
C LEU A 118 5.62 -23.24 9.01
N LYS A 119 6.40 -23.13 10.09
CA LYS A 119 7.75 -23.68 10.17
C LYS A 119 7.75 -25.22 10.13
N GLN A 120 6.85 -25.86 10.87
CA GLN A 120 6.70 -27.33 10.86
C GLN A 120 6.32 -27.88 9.49
N GLU A 121 5.44 -27.17 8.78
CA GLU A 121 5.01 -27.54 7.43
C GLU A 121 6.02 -27.16 6.32
N GLY A 122 7.18 -26.57 6.68
CA GLY A 122 8.19 -26.14 5.69
C GLY A 122 7.76 -24.91 4.85
N LEU A 123 6.72 -24.20 5.29
CA LEU A 123 6.13 -23.04 4.60
C LEU A 123 6.76 -21.71 4.99
N THR A 124 7.92 -21.70 5.63
CA THR A 124 8.66 -20.48 6.00
C THR A 124 9.82 -20.24 5.04
N ARG A 125 10.07 -18.95 4.70
CA ARG A 125 11.30 -18.53 4.02
C ARG A 125 12.40 -18.27 5.06
N LYS A 126 13.66 -18.54 4.71
CA LYS A 126 14.79 -18.03 5.50
C LYS A 126 14.78 -16.52 5.46
N TYR A 127 14.82 -15.91 6.63
CA TYR A 127 14.99 -14.47 6.76
C TYR A 127 16.50 -14.18 6.78
N GLU A 128 16.98 -13.44 5.78
CA GLU A 128 18.32 -12.88 5.79
C GLU A 128 18.21 -11.47 6.36
N ARG A 129 18.91 -11.21 7.46
CA ARG A 129 18.95 -9.90 8.07
C ARG A 129 19.84 -9.01 7.21
N HIS A 130 19.27 -8.00 6.58
CA HIS A 130 20.05 -6.92 6.00
C HIS A 130 20.61 -6.04 7.11
N SER A 131 21.82 -5.49 6.89
CA SER A 131 22.50 -4.59 7.82
C SER A 131 21.59 -3.42 8.21
N GLU A 132 21.76 -2.93 9.44
CA GLU A 132 21.09 -1.70 9.88
C GLU A 132 21.60 -0.54 9.04
N LEU A 133 20.68 0.08 8.28
CA LEU A 133 20.99 1.30 7.55
C LEU A 133 21.05 2.49 8.54
N PRO A 134 21.92 3.50 8.28
CA PRO A 134 21.93 4.72 9.07
C PRO A 134 20.54 5.35 9.09
N GLN A 135 20.08 5.81 10.25
CA GLN A 135 18.87 6.60 10.35
C GLN A 135 19.15 7.98 9.72
N ALA A 136 18.48 8.29 8.60
CA ALA A 136 18.43 9.66 8.09
C ALA A 136 17.53 10.52 8.97
N GLN A 137 17.64 11.83 8.85
CA GLN A 137 16.65 12.75 9.39
C GLN A 137 15.32 12.49 8.65
N ALA A 138 14.44 11.75 9.32
CA ALA A 138 13.11 11.50 8.78
C ALA A 138 12.35 12.82 8.67
N VAL A 139 11.72 13.04 7.52
CA VAL A 139 10.69 14.07 7.38
C VAL A 139 9.61 13.74 8.42
N ASP A 140 9.21 14.72 9.20
CA ASP A 140 8.26 14.56 10.29
C ASP A 140 7.01 15.43 10.03
N PRO A 141 6.13 15.00 9.09
CA PRO A 141 4.85 15.67 8.86
C PRO A 141 4.00 15.61 10.12
N LYS A 142 3.20 16.65 10.36
CA LYS A 142 2.44 16.82 11.61
C LYS A 142 0.98 16.44 11.49
N ARG A 143 0.48 16.23 10.28
CA ARG A 143 -0.91 15.86 10.01
C ARG A 143 -1.02 14.95 8.79
N ALA A 144 -2.13 14.25 8.68
CA ALA A 144 -2.47 13.45 7.51
C ALA A 144 -2.53 14.33 6.24
N HIS A 145 -2.05 13.78 5.13
CA HIS A 145 -1.97 14.41 3.81
C HIS A 145 -1.13 15.70 3.75
N GLU A 146 -0.33 15.98 4.76
CA GLU A 146 0.65 17.06 4.69
C GLU A 146 1.73 16.74 3.65
N GLU A 147 2.20 15.50 3.63
CA GLU A 147 3.22 15.05 2.68
C GLU A 147 3.00 13.60 2.26
N TRP A 148 2.86 13.39 0.95
CA TRP A 148 2.87 12.06 0.35
C TRP A 148 4.24 11.76 -0.23
N GLU A 149 4.65 10.51 -0.16
CA GLU A 149 5.81 10.00 -0.86
C GLU A 149 5.33 9.12 -2.01
N MET A 150 5.85 9.37 -3.22
CA MET A 150 5.53 8.61 -4.43
C MET A 150 6.81 8.08 -5.05
N ASP A 151 6.79 6.80 -5.38
CA ASP A 151 7.90 6.14 -6.08
C ASP A 151 7.41 4.95 -6.90
N ALA A 152 8.13 4.65 -7.98
CA ALA A 152 7.90 3.46 -8.79
C ALA A 152 8.79 2.32 -8.30
N GLN A 153 8.19 1.27 -7.81
CA GLN A 153 8.90 0.03 -7.57
C GLN A 153 9.46 -0.48 -8.90
N GLY A 154 10.75 -0.76 -8.94
CA GLY A 154 11.41 -1.33 -10.12
C GLY A 154 10.74 -2.62 -10.58
N VAL A 155 11.27 -3.23 -11.64
CA VAL A 155 10.65 -4.40 -12.30
C VAL A 155 10.29 -5.52 -11.33
N VAL A 156 8.99 -5.76 -11.21
CA VAL A 156 8.42 -6.91 -10.51
C VAL A 156 8.02 -7.96 -11.55
N LYS A 157 8.47 -9.20 -11.34
CA LYS A 157 8.02 -10.33 -12.17
C LYS A 157 6.68 -10.82 -11.66
N VAL A 158 5.65 -10.66 -12.48
CA VAL A 158 4.27 -11.07 -12.17
C VAL A 158 3.90 -12.25 -13.05
N SER A 159 3.52 -13.36 -12.41
CA SER A 159 3.10 -14.54 -13.13
C SER A 159 1.84 -14.25 -13.95
N GLY A 160 1.86 -14.59 -15.24
CA GLY A 160 0.82 -14.31 -16.20
C GLY A 160 0.98 -12.98 -16.95
N LEU A 161 1.71 -11.98 -16.39
CA LEU A 161 1.84 -10.64 -16.97
C LEU A 161 3.28 -10.28 -17.37
N GLY A 162 4.29 -11.01 -16.89
CA GLY A 162 5.68 -10.71 -17.19
C GLY A 162 6.29 -9.65 -16.28
N SER A 163 6.88 -8.60 -16.88
CA SER A 163 7.53 -7.50 -16.15
C SER A 163 6.55 -6.35 -15.94
N VAL A 164 6.40 -5.93 -14.69
CA VAL A 164 5.49 -4.85 -14.29
C VAL A 164 6.25 -3.88 -13.39
N SER A 165 6.07 -2.60 -13.57
CA SER A 165 6.45 -1.58 -12.58
C SER A 165 5.21 -1.18 -11.80
N VAL A 166 5.33 -0.97 -10.48
CA VAL A 166 4.19 -0.57 -9.64
C VAL A 166 4.50 0.78 -9.02
N ILE A 167 3.71 1.80 -9.37
CA ILE A 167 3.78 3.11 -8.73
C ILE A 167 3.03 3.03 -7.41
N ASN A 168 3.68 3.40 -6.32
CA ASN A 168 3.09 3.43 -4.99
C ASN A 168 3.08 4.86 -4.46
N ILE A 169 2.00 5.21 -3.75
CA ILE A 169 1.86 6.48 -3.02
C ILE A 169 1.51 6.16 -1.57
N SER A 170 2.20 6.80 -0.63
CA SER A 170 1.94 6.65 0.80
C SER A 170 1.92 7.99 1.50
N ASP A 171 1.00 8.17 2.43
CA ASP A 171 1.01 9.32 3.35
C ASP A 171 2.05 9.09 4.46
N LEU A 172 2.96 10.04 4.60
CA LEU A 172 4.08 9.90 5.52
C LEU A 172 3.68 9.99 6.99
N PHE A 173 2.60 10.70 7.32
CA PHE A 173 2.11 10.83 8.68
C PHE A 173 1.29 9.62 9.11
N SER A 174 0.15 9.41 8.47
CA SER A 174 -0.82 8.39 8.85
C SER A 174 -0.42 6.96 8.47
N ARG A 175 0.57 6.82 7.57
CA ARG A 175 0.99 5.53 6.97
C ARG A 175 -0.06 4.92 6.05
N VAL A 176 -1.10 5.65 5.69
CA VAL A 176 -2.09 5.24 4.69
C VAL A 176 -1.40 4.95 3.36
N LYS A 177 -1.73 3.83 2.76
CA LYS A 177 -1.36 3.49 1.38
C LYS A 177 -2.38 4.16 0.48
N VAL A 178 -1.97 5.27 -0.15
CA VAL A 178 -2.88 6.13 -0.90
C VAL A 178 -3.28 5.50 -2.23
N ASP A 179 -2.30 5.02 -3.00
CA ASP A 179 -2.57 4.23 -4.22
C ASP A 179 -1.40 3.28 -4.52
N SER A 180 -1.71 2.25 -5.32
CA SER A 180 -0.77 1.34 -5.94
C SER A 180 -1.29 0.98 -7.32
N PHE A 181 -0.52 1.29 -8.36
CA PHE A 181 -0.96 1.11 -9.73
C PHE A 181 0.09 0.39 -10.58
N PRO A 182 -0.29 -0.67 -11.32
CA PRO A 182 0.64 -1.41 -12.15
C PRO A 182 0.77 -0.75 -13.54
N CYS A 183 1.99 -0.46 -13.92
CA CYS A 183 2.36 -0.08 -15.28
C CYS A 183 2.88 -1.32 -15.99
N LEU A 184 2.10 -1.81 -16.97
CA LEU A 184 2.39 -3.06 -17.68
C LEU A 184 3.48 -2.84 -18.73
N ASP A 185 4.28 -3.87 -18.97
CA ASP A 185 5.29 -3.91 -20.03
C ASP A 185 6.34 -2.79 -19.98
N THR A 186 6.49 -2.13 -18.84
CA THR A 186 7.48 -1.10 -18.63
C THR A 186 8.23 -1.24 -17.33
N SER A 187 9.50 -0.84 -17.35
CA SER A 187 10.32 -0.67 -16.13
C SER A 187 10.47 0.80 -15.74
N HIS A 188 10.06 1.71 -16.62
CA HIS A 188 10.18 3.15 -16.44
C HIS A 188 8.83 3.81 -16.81
N PRO A 189 7.95 4.04 -15.84
CA PRO A 189 6.70 4.74 -16.06
C PRO A 189 6.93 6.14 -16.65
N SER A 190 6.02 6.56 -17.52
CA SER A 190 6.05 7.88 -18.16
C SER A 190 5.42 8.97 -17.27
N THR A 191 5.58 10.23 -17.65
CA THR A 191 4.87 11.37 -17.03
C THR A 191 3.35 11.11 -16.97
N GLN A 192 2.77 10.55 -18.03
CA GLN A 192 1.33 10.24 -18.10
C GLN A 192 0.93 9.16 -17.09
N ASP A 193 1.76 8.13 -16.89
CA ASP A 193 1.49 7.09 -15.89
C ASP A 193 1.46 7.68 -14.49
N TYR A 194 2.42 8.52 -14.15
CA TYR A 194 2.45 9.20 -12.85
C TYR A 194 1.27 10.16 -12.67
N GLN A 195 0.92 10.94 -13.70
CA GLN A 195 -0.26 11.80 -13.65
C GLN A 195 -1.56 10.99 -13.49
N LEU A 196 -1.69 9.84 -14.17
CA LEU A 196 -2.81 8.93 -14.01
C LEU A 196 -2.97 8.48 -12.56
N VAL A 197 -1.88 7.98 -11.96
CA VAL A 197 -1.90 7.46 -10.59
C VAL A 197 -2.20 8.58 -9.59
N LEU A 198 -1.60 9.75 -9.76
CA LEU A 198 -1.87 10.91 -8.90
C LEU A 198 -3.32 11.38 -9.01
N ARG A 199 -3.90 11.46 -10.21
CA ARG A 199 -5.33 11.80 -10.41
C ARG A 199 -6.25 10.83 -9.68
N ARG A 200 -5.96 9.52 -9.75
CA ARG A 200 -6.69 8.49 -9.01
C ARG A 200 -6.61 8.73 -7.50
N ALA A 201 -5.40 8.99 -7.02
CA ALA A 201 -5.15 9.31 -5.61
C ALA A 201 -5.89 10.58 -5.17
N PHE A 202 -5.86 11.63 -5.98
CA PHE A 202 -6.55 12.90 -5.71
C PHE A 202 -8.07 12.76 -5.68
N VAL A 203 -8.65 11.96 -6.58
CA VAL A 203 -10.09 11.66 -6.59
C VAL A 203 -10.52 10.98 -5.29
N ASN A 204 -9.69 10.07 -4.77
CA ASN A 204 -10.03 9.26 -3.60
C ASN A 204 -9.74 9.98 -2.27
N TYR A 205 -8.64 10.73 -2.18
CA TYR A 205 -8.13 11.30 -0.93
C TYR A 205 -8.05 12.84 -0.92
N GLY A 206 -8.33 13.50 -2.04
CA GLY A 206 -8.11 14.94 -2.22
C GLY A 206 -6.63 15.29 -2.44
N LEU A 207 -6.34 16.57 -2.63
CA LEU A 207 -4.98 17.06 -2.88
C LEU A 207 -4.16 17.09 -1.59
N PRO A 208 -2.92 16.57 -1.57
CA PRO A 208 -2.00 16.72 -0.45
C PRO A 208 -1.42 18.15 -0.38
N GLY A 209 -0.75 18.46 0.72
CA GLY A 209 0.04 19.69 0.83
C GLY A 209 1.31 19.64 -0.01
N ARG A 210 1.99 18.49 0.01
CA ARG A 210 3.29 18.26 -0.67
C ARG A 210 3.40 16.84 -1.20
N ILE A 211 4.20 16.67 -2.24
CA ILE A 211 4.63 15.35 -2.74
C ILE A 211 6.14 15.29 -2.75
N SER A 212 6.67 14.23 -2.15
CA SER A 212 8.09 13.89 -2.20
C SER A 212 8.36 12.93 -3.34
N LEU A 213 9.36 13.28 -4.16
CA LEU A 213 9.77 12.57 -5.35
C LEU A 213 11.26 12.26 -5.27
N ASP A 214 11.69 11.20 -5.92
CA ASP A 214 13.10 10.93 -6.16
C ASP A 214 13.65 11.77 -7.33
N HIS A 215 14.91 11.56 -7.68
CA HIS A 215 15.56 12.20 -8.83
C HIS A 215 15.46 11.34 -10.10
N ASP A 216 14.37 10.61 -10.31
CA ASP A 216 14.13 9.97 -11.60
C ASP A 216 14.05 11.03 -12.72
N SER A 217 14.47 10.66 -13.90
CA SER A 217 14.54 11.54 -15.08
C SER A 217 13.18 12.11 -15.51
N VAL A 218 12.08 11.47 -15.11
CA VAL A 218 10.71 11.96 -15.35
C VAL A 218 10.41 13.19 -14.49
N PHE A 219 10.99 13.26 -13.28
CA PHE A 219 10.74 14.34 -12.33
C PHE A 219 11.83 15.42 -12.37
N TYR A 220 13.07 15.04 -12.68
CA TYR A 220 14.22 15.89 -12.48
C TYR A 220 15.20 15.85 -13.66
N ASP A 221 15.63 17.02 -14.13
CA ASP A 221 16.66 17.16 -15.18
C ASP A 221 18.07 16.90 -14.60
N ASN A 222 18.46 15.63 -14.55
CA ASN A 222 19.77 15.20 -14.05
C ASN A 222 20.94 15.58 -14.97
N ALA A 223 20.67 16.01 -16.21
CA ALA A 223 21.70 16.35 -17.19
C ALA A 223 22.23 17.79 -17.04
N SER A 224 21.54 18.62 -16.28
CA SER A 224 21.86 20.04 -16.14
C SER A 224 22.29 20.38 -14.70
N ALA A 225 23.32 21.23 -14.58
CA ALA A 225 23.70 21.82 -13.30
C ALA A 225 22.67 22.82 -12.76
N SER A 226 21.81 23.36 -13.63
CA SER A 226 20.64 24.18 -13.27
C SER A 226 19.39 23.58 -13.90
N PRO A 227 18.77 22.57 -13.23
CA PRO A 227 17.64 21.81 -13.78
C PRO A 227 16.42 22.70 -13.98
N PHE A 228 15.78 22.56 -15.15
CA PHE A 228 14.46 23.14 -15.38
C PHE A 228 13.40 22.18 -14.86
N PRO A 229 12.33 22.66 -14.19
CA PRO A 229 11.30 21.78 -13.65
C PRO A 229 10.61 20.99 -14.76
N SER A 230 10.33 19.72 -14.46
CA SER A 230 9.60 18.83 -15.38
C SER A 230 8.13 19.22 -15.51
N THR A 231 7.45 18.72 -16.55
CA THR A 231 6.01 18.98 -16.76
C THR A 231 5.16 18.56 -15.55
N ILE A 232 5.46 17.40 -14.97
CA ILE A 232 4.71 16.92 -13.79
C ILE A 232 4.96 17.80 -12.56
N HIS A 233 6.19 18.31 -12.39
CA HIS A 233 6.52 19.24 -11.30
C HIS A 233 5.70 20.54 -11.44
N LEU A 234 5.67 21.14 -12.63
CA LEU A 234 4.91 22.37 -12.88
C LEU A 234 3.40 22.13 -12.77
N TRP A 235 2.90 20.97 -13.19
CA TRP A 235 1.50 20.58 -13.01
C TRP A 235 1.10 20.49 -11.54
N LEU A 236 1.94 19.91 -10.69
CA LEU A 236 1.70 19.84 -9.23
C LEU A 236 1.66 21.24 -8.61
N ILE A 237 2.60 22.12 -9.00
CA ILE A 237 2.62 23.52 -8.54
C ILE A 237 1.33 24.24 -8.95
N ALA A 238 0.89 24.06 -10.19
CA ALA A 238 -0.34 24.66 -10.69
C ALA A 238 -1.57 24.20 -9.89
N LEU A 239 -1.59 22.94 -9.38
CA LEU A 239 -2.62 22.43 -8.47
C LEU A 239 -2.43 22.88 -7.00
N GLY A 240 -1.43 23.72 -6.71
CA GLY A 240 -1.13 24.16 -5.37
C GLY A 240 -0.58 23.07 -4.47
N ILE A 241 0.19 22.16 -5.04
CA ILE A 241 0.89 21.08 -4.33
C ILE A 241 2.40 21.38 -4.38
N ASP A 242 3.03 21.48 -3.22
CA ASP A 242 4.47 21.63 -3.13
C ASP A 242 5.18 20.34 -3.60
N VAL A 243 6.37 20.49 -4.18
CA VAL A 243 7.22 19.36 -4.56
C VAL A 243 8.52 19.42 -3.77
N ARG A 244 8.89 18.30 -3.17
CA ARG A 244 10.17 18.10 -2.52
C ARG A 244 10.94 16.99 -3.22
N PHE A 245 12.17 17.27 -3.60
CA PHE A 245 13.07 16.22 -4.09
C PHE A 245 13.85 15.63 -2.91
N ILE A 246 13.83 14.30 -2.81
CA ILE A 246 14.54 13.58 -1.76
C ILE A 246 16.02 13.50 -2.18
N GLU A 247 16.92 13.87 -1.28
CA GLU A 247 18.35 13.83 -1.57
C GLU A 247 18.84 12.41 -1.90
N LYS A 248 19.80 12.30 -2.84
CA LYS A 248 20.36 11.02 -3.31
C LYS A 248 21.12 10.22 -2.22
N SER A 249 21.24 10.76 -1.02
CA SER A 249 21.92 10.11 0.12
C SER A 249 21.54 10.81 1.43
N PRO A 250 21.21 10.06 2.48
CA PRO A 250 21.37 8.62 2.69
C PRO A 250 20.09 7.80 2.38
N PRO A 251 20.23 6.46 2.17
CA PRO A 251 19.11 5.57 1.82
C PRO A 251 17.94 5.52 2.80
N ALA A 252 18.08 6.12 3.96
CA ALA A 252 17.08 6.04 5.03
C ALA A 252 15.88 6.99 4.83
N GLU A 253 15.95 8.00 3.95
CA GLU A 253 14.83 8.91 3.66
C GLU A 253 13.69 8.20 2.91
N HIS A 254 14.00 7.22 2.05
CA HIS A 254 13.05 6.39 1.32
C HIS A 254 12.46 5.22 2.11
N SER A 255 12.75 5.12 3.41
CA SER A 255 12.41 3.92 4.19
C SER A 255 10.91 3.63 4.30
N VAL A 256 10.05 4.62 4.13
CA VAL A 256 8.59 4.47 4.20
C VAL A 256 8.06 3.87 2.90
N ILE A 257 8.44 4.44 1.76
CA ILE A 257 7.97 3.96 0.45
C ILE A 257 8.60 2.61 0.09
N GLU A 258 9.88 2.39 0.37
CA GLU A 258 10.53 1.08 0.16
C GLU A 258 9.83 -0.03 0.96
N ARG A 259 9.48 0.24 2.22
CA ARG A 259 8.69 -0.70 3.02
C ARG A 259 7.29 -0.86 2.47
N SER A 260 6.71 0.19 1.89
CA SER A 260 5.44 0.10 1.18
C SER A 260 5.54 -0.85 0.00
N HIS A 261 6.55 -0.70 -0.86
CA HIS A 261 6.82 -1.59 -1.99
C HIS A 261 6.88 -3.04 -1.56
N GLN A 262 7.72 -3.34 -0.56
CA GLN A 262 7.85 -4.69 -0.02
C GLN A 262 6.52 -5.22 0.51
N THR A 263 5.77 -4.40 1.26
CA THR A 263 4.50 -4.82 1.86
C THR A 263 3.46 -5.09 0.77
N VAL A 264 3.29 -4.19 -0.19
CA VAL A 264 2.34 -4.34 -1.30
C VAL A 264 2.67 -5.58 -2.13
N THR A 265 3.93 -5.76 -2.52
CA THR A 265 4.35 -6.94 -3.27
C THR A 265 4.05 -8.24 -2.52
N GLN A 266 4.34 -8.30 -1.22
CA GLN A 266 4.07 -9.49 -0.41
C GLN A 266 2.58 -9.76 -0.22
N GLN A 267 1.77 -8.72 -0.11
CA GLN A 267 0.35 -8.84 0.17
C GLN A 267 -0.48 -9.09 -1.09
N ALA A 268 -0.18 -8.41 -2.19
CA ALA A 268 -1.00 -8.41 -3.39
C ALA A 268 -0.48 -9.30 -4.53
N ILE A 269 0.84 -9.57 -4.60
CA ILE A 269 1.46 -10.16 -5.79
C ILE A 269 2.07 -11.53 -5.51
N ALA A 270 2.76 -11.68 -4.37
CA ALA A 270 3.61 -12.84 -4.13
C ALA A 270 2.82 -14.15 -4.07
N GLY A 271 3.14 -15.06 -4.98
CA GLY A 271 2.53 -16.40 -5.06
C GLY A 271 1.26 -16.44 -5.91
N GLN A 272 0.84 -15.34 -6.48
CA GLN A 272 -0.34 -15.27 -7.33
C GLN A 272 0.01 -15.26 -8.82
N THR A 273 -0.97 -15.61 -9.66
CA THR A 273 -0.92 -15.52 -11.11
C THR A 273 -2.10 -14.70 -11.59
N PHE A 274 -1.85 -13.73 -12.46
CA PHE A 274 -2.87 -12.82 -12.94
C PHE A 274 -3.09 -13.01 -14.43
N PRO A 275 -4.36 -13.12 -14.87
CA PRO A 275 -4.69 -13.25 -16.28
C PRO A 275 -4.46 -11.94 -17.06
N ASP A 276 -4.63 -10.80 -16.42
CA ASP A 276 -4.51 -9.47 -17.02
C ASP A 276 -4.21 -8.38 -15.96
N GLY A 277 -3.95 -7.16 -16.44
CA GLY A 277 -3.66 -6.01 -15.57
C GLY A 277 -4.82 -5.58 -14.69
N THR A 278 -6.07 -5.84 -15.12
CA THR A 278 -7.28 -5.53 -14.34
C THR A 278 -7.36 -6.39 -13.10
N ALA A 279 -7.07 -7.69 -13.24
CA ALA A 279 -7.03 -8.62 -12.12
C ALA A 279 -5.91 -8.24 -11.12
N LEU A 280 -4.73 -7.84 -11.61
CA LEU A 280 -3.65 -7.34 -10.77
C LEU A 280 -4.06 -6.04 -10.05
N GLN A 281 -4.68 -5.08 -10.75
CA GLN A 281 -5.17 -3.85 -10.14
C GLN A 281 -6.23 -4.11 -9.07
N ALA A 282 -7.14 -5.04 -9.31
CA ALA A 282 -8.15 -5.43 -8.33
C ALA A 282 -7.49 -6.02 -7.04
N SER A 283 -6.49 -6.88 -7.20
CA SER A 283 -5.73 -7.42 -6.07
C SER A 283 -4.98 -6.34 -5.30
N LEU A 284 -4.34 -5.40 -6.01
CA LEU A 284 -3.67 -4.26 -5.38
C LEU A 284 -4.67 -3.44 -4.56
N SER A 285 -5.82 -3.08 -5.15
CA SER A 285 -6.84 -2.27 -4.49
C SER A 285 -7.44 -2.95 -3.25
N ASP A 286 -7.77 -4.25 -3.33
CA ASP A 286 -8.26 -5.03 -2.19
C ASP A 286 -7.24 -5.06 -1.04
N ARG A 287 -5.97 -5.27 -1.40
CA ARG A 287 -4.91 -5.33 -0.38
C ARG A 287 -4.56 -3.97 0.22
N LEU A 288 -4.71 -2.87 -0.53
CA LEU A 288 -4.60 -1.53 0.03
C LEU A 288 -5.72 -1.25 1.05
N ASP A 289 -6.97 -1.60 0.72
CA ASP A 289 -8.08 -1.49 1.68
C ASP A 289 -7.79 -2.28 2.96
N PHE A 290 -7.39 -3.55 2.83
CA PHE A 290 -7.00 -4.39 3.96
C PHE A 290 -5.89 -3.76 4.79
N LEU A 291 -4.83 -3.25 4.15
CA LEU A 291 -3.69 -2.64 4.83
C LEU A 291 -4.08 -1.37 5.58
N ASN A 292 -5.00 -0.58 5.02
CA ASN A 292 -5.41 0.70 5.59
C ASN A 292 -6.45 0.54 6.72
N THR A 293 -7.34 -0.47 6.63
CA THR A 293 -8.50 -0.59 7.53
C THR A 293 -8.35 -1.66 8.58
N ARG A 294 -7.61 -2.74 8.31
CA ARG A 294 -7.58 -3.96 9.15
C ARG A 294 -6.19 -4.40 9.60
N PHE A 295 -5.17 -4.17 8.79
CA PHE A 295 -3.84 -4.69 9.07
C PHE A 295 -3.11 -3.89 10.15
N PRO A 296 -2.70 -4.52 11.26
CA PRO A 296 -2.04 -3.84 12.37
C PRO A 296 -0.64 -3.34 12.00
N SER A 297 -0.43 -2.03 12.05
CA SER A 297 0.87 -1.39 11.83
C SER A 297 1.67 -1.27 13.13
N ARG A 298 2.92 -1.71 13.12
CA ARG A 298 3.80 -1.59 14.27
C ARG A 298 4.09 -0.12 14.65
N SER A 299 4.21 0.76 13.67
CA SER A 299 4.45 2.18 13.89
C SER A 299 3.25 2.91 14.50
N LEU A 300 2.06 2.31 14.42
CA LEU A 300 0.81 2.85 14.93
C LEU A 300 0.29 2.07 16.14
N ALA A 301 1.18 1.61 17.00
CA ALA A 301 0.87 0.85 18.20
C ALA A 301 -0.02 -0.40 17.97
N GLY A 302 0.05 -0.98 16.77
CA GLY A 302 -0.73 -2.16 16.39
C GLY A 302 -2.12 -1.85 15.85
N GLN A 303 -2.44 -0.61 15.56
CA GLN A 303 -3.67 -0.22 14.87
C GLN A 303 -3.46 -0.16 13.35
N ALA A 304 -4.53 -0.31 12.59
CA ALA A 304 -4.49 -0.04 11.15
C ALA A 304 -4.45 1.48 10.89
N PRO A 305 -3.88 1.94 9.76
CA PRO A 305 -3.72 3.36 9.47
C PRO A 305 -4.99 4.20 9.63
N LEU A 306 -6.09 3.82 9.02
CA LEU A 306 -7.36 4.56 9.10
C LEU A 306 -8.12 4.37 10.43
N VAL A 307 -7.72 3.40 11.25
CA VAL A 307 -8.21 3.27 12.64
C VAL A 307 -7.44 4.21 13.56
N ALA A 308 -6.12 4.32 13.38
CA ALA A 308 -5.28 5.23 14.16
C ALA A 308 -5.49 6.70 13.76
N HIS A 309 -5.77 6.94 12.48
CA HIS A 309 -5.91 8.26 11.86
C HIS A 309 -7.17 8.33 10.99
N PRO A 310 -8.38 8.41 11.60
CA PRO A 310 -9.64 8.51 10.85
C PRO A 310 -9.70 9.76 9.94
N GLU A 311 -9.01 10.83 10.31
CA GLU A 311 -8.86 12.06 9.53
C GLU A 311 -8.13 11.85 8.19
N ALA A 312 -7.36 10.76 8.07
CA ALA A 312 -6.65 10.43 6.84
C ALA A 312 -7.54 9.80 5.75
N GLN A 313 -8.85 9.76 5.93
CA GLN A 313 -9.79 9.38 4.88
C GLN A 313 -9.84 10.40 3.75
N HIS A 314 -9.59 11.69 4.03
CA HIS A 314 -9.58 12.74 3.02
C HIS A 314 -8.76 13.94 3.50
N SER A 315 -8.03 14.58 2.58
CA SER A 315 -7.16 15.73 2.87
C SER A 315 -7.89 17.03 3.24
N GLY A 316 -9.20 17.11 2.98
CA GLY A 316 -9.95 18.35 3.08
C GLY A 316 -9.83 19.27 1.86
N ARG A 317 -8.94 18.96 0.90
CA ARG A 317 -8.76 19.68 -0.37
C ARG A 317 -9.33 18.83 -1.52
N PRO A 318 -10.59 19.05 -1.91
CA PRO A 318 -11.26 18.21 -2.89
C PRO A 318 -10.66 18.33 -4.29
N TYR A 319 -10.72 17.22 -5.02
CA TYR A 319 -10.34 17.16 -6.42
C TYR A 319 -11.37 16.35 -7.21
N ARG A 320 -11.71 16.84 -8.39
CA ARG A 320 -12.44 16.10 -9.42
C ARG A 320 -11.78 16.32 -10.76
N LEU A 321 -11.79 15.30 -11.58
CA LEU A 321 -11.14 15.36 -12.89
C LEU A 321 -11.73 16.47 -13.77
N GLU A 322 -13.05 16.66 -13.71
CA GLU A 322 -13.77 17.68 -14.46
C GLU A 322 -13.42 19.11 -14.03
N TRP A 323 -12.83 19.26 -12.85
CA TRP A 323 -12.43 20.58 -12.31
C TRP A 323 -10.96 20.89 -12.56
N GLU A 324 -10.16 19.92 -13.01
CA GLU A 324 -8.71 20.07 -13.08
C GLU A 324 -8.29 21.31 -13.86
N GLU A 325 -8.87 21.54 -15.04
CA GLU A 325 -8.55 22.71 -15.87
C GLU A 325 -8.80 24.04 -15.12
N THR A 326 -9.90 24.13 -14.38
CA THR A 326 -10.23 25.33 -13.57
C THR A 326 -9.46 25.42 -12.27
N MET A 327 -8.88 24.33 -11.80
CA MET A 327 -8.05 24.29 -10.58
C MET A 327 -6.60 24.66 -10.86
N LEU A 328 -6.15 24.61 -12.11
CA LEU A 328 -4.79 24.94 -12.49
C LEU A 328 -4.57 26.46 -12.36
N ASP A 329 -3.75 26.86 -11.41
CA ASP A 329 -3.34 28.25 -11.20
C ASP A 329 -1.97 28.46 -11.87
N MET A 330 -1.99 28.97 -13.10
CA MET A 330 -0.77 29.27 -13.85
C MET A 330 0.05 30.40 -13.21
N GLN A 331 -0.56 31.27 -12.41
CA GLN A 331 0.16 32.33 -11.72
C GLN A 331 1.17 31.75 -10.72
N ARG A 332 0.82 30.67 -10.02
CA ARG A 332 1.76 29.96 -9.13
C ARG A 332 2.96 29.41 -9.89
N VAL A 333 2.73 28.91 -11.11
CA VAL A 333 3.82 28.42 -11.98
C VAL A 333 4.73 29.56 -12.39
N TYR A 334 4.17 30.71 -12.75
CA TYR A 334 4.97 31.89 -13.12
C TYR A 334 5.78 32.44 -11.96
N GLU A 335 5.17 32.50 -10.77
CA GLU A 335 5.85 32.92 -9.55
C GLU A 335 7.01 31.97 -9.18
N TYR A 336 6.78 30.65 -9.32
CA TYR A 336 7.80 29.65 -9.10
C TYR A 336 8.96 29.80 -10.08
N LEU A 337 8.68 29.96 -11.37
CA LEU A 337 9.71 30.10 -12.41
C LEU A 337 10.48 31.42 -12.27
N ALA A 338 9.83 32.50 -11.85
CA ALA A 338 10.46 33.80 -11.67
C ALA A 338 11.54 33.81 -10.56
N GLN A 339 11.49 32.86 -9.62
CA GLN A 339 12.51 32.71 -8.58
C GLN A 339 13.73 31.91 -9.03
N ALA A 340 13.67 31.26 -10.20
CA ALA A 340 14.69 30.36 -10.67
C ALA A 340 15.63 31.04 -11.68
N ARG A 341 16.82 30.44 -11.84
CA ARG A 341 17.85 30.90 -12.77
C ARG A 341 18.52 29.71 -13.41
N TRP A 342 18.65 29.73 -14.73
CA TRP A 342 19.20 28.61 -15.49
C TRP A 342 20.39 29.03 -16.31
N PHE A 343 21.39 28.18 -16.35
CA PHE A 343 22.60 28.37 -17.19
C PHE A 343 22.61 27.34 -18.31
N ARG A 344 22.74 27.82 -19.55
CA ARG A 344 22.81 26.96 -20.74
C ARG A 344 23.89 27.42 -21.69
N ARG A 345 24.62 26.44 -22.23
CA ARG A 345 25.57 26.73 -23.32
C ARG A 345 24.87 26.57 -24.66
N THR A 346 25.02 27.56 -25.53
CA THR A 346 24.50 27.53 -26.90
C THR A 346 25.38 26.70 -27.83
N SER A 347 24.78 26.16 -28.87
CA SER A 347 25.46 25.49 -29.97
C SER A 347 26.19 26.50 -30.88
N SER A 348 26.92 25.99 -31.88
CA SER A 348 27.52 26.83 -32.96
C SER A 348 26.48 27.59 -33.80
N LEU A 349 25.21 27.24 -33.71
CA LEU A 349 24.10 27.94 -34.34
C LEU A 349 23.36 28.89 -33.38
N GLY A 350 23.81 29.06 -32.15
CA GLY A 350 23.17 29.88 -31.12
C GLY A 350 21.86 29.25 -30.60
N GLN A 351 21.80 27.92 -30.53
CA GLN A 351 20.63 27.19 -30.02
C GLN A 351 20.95 26.59 -28.64
N PHE A 352 19.93 26.56 -27.76
CA PHE A 352 19.99 25.87 -26.49
C PHE A 352 18.67 25.10 -26.21
N SER A 353 18.70 24.19 -25.23
CA SER A 353 17.51 23.47 -24.77
C SER A 353 17.17 23.84 -23.34
N LEU A 354 15.87 24.05 -23.07
CA LEU A 354 15.32 24.29 -21.73
C LEU A 354 13.94 23.63 -21.63
N GLY A 355 13.68 22.86 -20.59
CA GLY A 355 12.41 22.16 -20.41
C GLY A 355 12.05 21.23 -21.58
N ALA A 356 13.03 20.47 -22.10
CA ALA A 356 12.88 19.62 -23.29
C ALA A 356 12.47 20.37 -24.58
N ARG A 357 12.51 21.71 -24.58
CA ARG A 357 12.22 22.56 -25.74
C ARG A 357 13.52 23.18 -26.27
N ARG A 358 13.59 23.37 -27.59
CA ARG A 358 14.76 23.96 -28.27
C ARG A 358 14.45 25.41 -28.63
N TYR A 359 15.36 26.31 -28.28
CA TYR A 359 15.28 27.74 -28.50
C TYR A 359 16.47 28.18 -29.38
N GLY A 360 16.23 29.13 -30.29
CA GLY A 360 17.26 29.67 -31.17
C GLY A 360 17.39 31.17 -31.02
N LEU A 361 18.61 31.65 -30.75
CA LEU A 361 18.95 33.06 -30.57
C LEU A 361 19.69 33.65 -31.75
N GLY A 362 20.11 32.82 -32.72
CA GLY A 362 20.92 33.24 -33.85
C GLY A 362 22.42 33.14 -33.59
N LYS A 363 23.19 33.38 -34.67
CA LYS A 363 24.65 33.16 -34.67
C LYS A 363 25.41 34.10 -33.72
N ASP A 364 24.87 35.24 -33.36
CA ASP A 364 25.50 36.19 -32.44
C ASP A 364 25.67 35.60 -31.03
N PHE A 365 24.86 34.62 -30.69
CA PHE A 365 24.93 33.87 -29.44
C PHE A 365 25.63 32.50 -29.57
N ALA A 366 26.37 32.26 -30.67
CA ALA A 366 27.03 30.98 -30.90
C ALA A 366 28.09 30.67 -29.84
N ASN A 367 28.08 29.42 -29.29
CA ASN A 367 29.06 28.89 -28.33
C ASN A 367 29.22 29.71 -27.03
N ARG A 368 28.18 30.47 -26.65
CA ARG A 368 28.18 31.28 -25.40
C ARG A 368 27.47 30.58 -24.28
N THR A 369 27.80 30.88 -23.04
CA THR A 369 27.02 30.54 -21.86
C THR A 369 25.98 31.65 -21.67
N LEU A 370 24.75 31.22 -21.46
CA LEU A 370 23.62 32.09 -21.19
C LEU A 370 23.22 31.97 -19.71
N ASP A 371 22.83 33.11 -19.17
CA ASP A 371 22.11 33.26 -17.93
C ASP A 371 20.63 33.53 -18.25
N ILE A 372 19.77 32.64 -17.84
CA ILE A 372 18.35 32.64 -18.24
C ILE A 372 17.51 32.82 -17.01
N THR A 373 16.64 33.83 -17.05
CA THR A 373 15.62 34.11 -16.05
C THR A 373 14.24 34.17 -16.70
N PHE A 374 13.19 34.14 -15.92
CA PHE A 374 11.81 34.21 -16.41
C PHE A 374 11.14 35.50 -15.93
N ASP A 375 10.61 36.26 -16.87
CA ASP A 375 9.79 37.44 -16.60
C ASP A 375 8.31 37.04 -16.50
N MET A 376 7.76 37.13 -15.30
CA MET A 376 6.37 36.74 -14.98
C MET A 376 5.35 37.64 -15.70
N GLN A 377 5.66 38.91 -15.94
CA GLN A 377 4.72 39.86 -16.54
C GLN A 377 4.58 39.67 -18.05
N THR A 378 5.71 39.51 -18.74
CA THR A 378 5.71 39.30 -20.19
C THR A 378 5.63 37.84 -20.58
N ARG A 379 5.82 36.90 -19.61
CA ARG A 379 5.91 35.44 -19.82
C ARG A 379 7.03 35.05 -20.76
N GLU A 380 8.13 35.77 -20.69
CA GLU A 380 9.30 35.58 -21.54
C GLU A 380 10.50 35.07 -20.75
N LEU A 381 11.34 34.31 -21.42
CA LEU A 381 12.68 34.00 -20.96
C LEU A 381 13.60 35.16 -21.33
N ILE A 382 14.28 35.72 -20.35
CA ILE A 382 15.32 36.74 -20.54
C ILE A 382 16.63 35.97 -20.58
N CYS A 383 17.28 35.98 -21.76
CA CYS A 383 18.54 35.30 -22.02
C CYS A 383 19.65 36.35 -22.09
N LEU A 384 20.53 36.36 -21.09
CA LEU A 384 21.68 37.28 -20.99
C LEU A 384 22.96 36.50 -21.31
N SER A 385 23.80 37.03 -22.18
CA SER A 385 25.15 36.47 -22.42
C SER A 385 26.04 36.64 -21.19
N GLU A 386 27.02 35.74 -20.99
CA GLU A 386 27.92 35.71 -19.83
C GLU A 386 28.69 37.01 -19.65
N ASP A 387 29.02 37.72 -20.76
CA ASP A 387 29.66 39.02 -20.76
C ASP A 387 28.72 40.19 -20.44
N GLY A 388 27.39 39.93 -20.28
CA GLY A 388 26.37 40.92 -20.02
C GLY A 388 26.09 41.89 -21.16
N GLN A 389 26.68 41.65 -22.34
CA GLN A 389 26.64 42.57 -23.49
C GLN A 389 25.38 42.37 -24.35
N GLN A 390 24.80 41.20 -24.33
CA GLN A 390 23.68 40.84 -25.20
C GLN A 390 22.54 40.28 -24.37
N GLU A 391 21.37 40.87 -24.52
CA GLU A 391 20.13 40.40 -23.95
C GLU A 391 19.13 40.07 -25.06
N THR A 392 18.44 38.97 -24.94
CA THR A 392 17.35 38.61 -25.86
C THR A 392 16.21 38.01 -25.06
N ARG A 393 14.98 38.29 -25.47
CA ARG A 393 13.77 37.79 -24.89
C ARG A 393 13.08 36.79 -25.80
N LEU A 394 12.62 35.70 -25.24
CA LEU A 394 11.94 34.61 -25.97
C LEU A 394 10.68 34.20 -25.24
N LEU A 395 9.58 34.04 -25.95
CA LEU A 395 8.39 33.43 -25.40
C LEU A 395 8.71 32.01 -24.91
N ILE A 396 8.30 31.68 -23.69
CA ILE A 396 8.45 30.32 -23.17
C ILE A 396 7.52 29.39 -23.93
N GLN A 397 8.04 28.23 -24.38
CA GLN A 397 7.28 27.26 -25.15
C GLN A 397 6.72 26.15 -24.25
N GLY A 398 5.49 25.70 -24.55
CA GLY A 398 4.87 24.54 -23.89
C GLY A 398 4.47 24.80 -22.43
N LEU A 399 4.34 26.05 -22.01
CA LEU A 399 3.87 26.44 -20.69
C LEU A 399 2.39 26.89 -20.80
N THR A 400 1.50 25.92 -21.05
CA THR A 400 0.05 26.12 -21.11
C THR A 400 -0.64 25.08 -20.24
N GLU A 401 -1.85 25.38 -19.76
CA GLU A 401 -2.67 24.46 -18.97
C GLU A 401 -2.80 23.10 -19.66
N SER A 402 -3.12 23.08 -20.94
CA SER A 402 -3.28 21.84 -21.73
C SER A 402 -1.98 21.02 -21.83
N THR A 403 -0.81 21.69 -21.91
CA THR A 403 0.47 21.00 -21.93
C THR A 403 0.82 20.40 -20.56
N LEU A 404 0.49 21.09 -19.47
CA LEU A 404 0.73 20.60 -18.12
C LEU A 404 -0.22 19.45 -17.76
N MET A 405 -1.49 19.55 -18.17
CA MET A 405 -2.48 18.47 -17.97
C MET A 405 -2.11 17.21 -18.73
N GLY A 406 -1.57 17.34 -19.93
CA GLY A 406 -1.35 16.21 -20.84
C GLY A 406 -2.66 15.56 -21.28
N GLU A 407 -2.58 14.34 -21.80
CA GLU A 407 -3.75 13.58 -22.20
C GLU A 407 -4.43 12.90 -21.01
N LEU A 408 -5.77 13.01 -20.93
CA LEU A 408 -6.56 12.31 -19.92
C LEU A 408 -6.77 10.85 -20.35
N SER A 409 -6.20 9.94 -19.60
CA SER A 409 -6.43 8.51 -19.84
C SER A 409 -7.85 8.11 -19.45
N PRO A 410 -8.57 7.32 -20.27
CA PRO A 410 -9.87 6.76 -19.92
C PRO A 410 -9.87 5.95 -18.61
N LEU A 411 -8.73 5.42 -18.20
CA LEU A 411 -8.58 4.67 -16.94
C LEU A 411 -8.80 5.53 -15.69
N VAL A 412 -8.61 6.86 -15.78
CA VAL A 412 -8.91 7.78 -14.67
C VAL A 412 -10.41 7.83 -14.40
N LEU A 413 -11.22 7.64 -15.44
CA LEU A 413 -12.68 7.71 -15.38
C LEU A 413 -13.33 6.46 -14.77
N GLN A 414 -12.58 5.39 -14.55
CA GLN A 414 -13.09 4.20 -13.87
C GLN A 414 -12.94 4.36 -12.35
N PRO A 415 -14.05 4.54 -11.60
CA PRO A 415 -14.00 4.62 -10.16
C PRO A 415 -13.56 3.27 -9.60
N VAL A 416 -12.31 3.15 -9.16
CA VAL A 416 -11.80 1.90 -8.58
C VAL A 416 -12.27 1.74 -7.15
N TYR A 417 -12.48 2.81 -6.41
CA TYR A 417 -13.19 2.89 -5.14
C TYR A 417 -13.64 4.34 -4.92
N GLN A 418 -14.92 4.62 -5.02
CA GLN A 418 -15.46 5.79 -4.34
C GLN A 418 -15.64 5.41 -2.88
N LEU A 419 -14.71 5.80 -2.03
CA LEU A 419 -15.06 6.03 -0.65
C LEU A 419 -16.22 7.03 -0.66
N ALA A 420 -17.35 6.67 -0.05
CA ALA A 420 -18.47 7.59 0.07
C ALA A 420 -17.91 8.88 0.68
N LEU A 421 -17.96 9.97 -0.09
CA LEU A 421 -17.53 11.27 0.43
C LEU A 421 -18.32 11.51 1.72
N PRO A 422 -17.68 11.87 2.84
CA PRO A 422 -18.37 12.10 4.11
C PRO A 422 -19.34 13.29 4.05
N PHE A 423 -19.44 13.95 2.89
CA PHE A 423 -20.21 15.17 2.70
C PHE A 423 -21.17 15.04 1.51
N SER A 424 -22.36 15.62 1.65
CA SER A 424 -23.28 15.76 0.54
C SER A 424 -22.72 16.73 -0.52
N PRO A 425 -23.12 16.63 -1.80
CA PRO A 425 -22.69 17.60 -2.83
C PRO A 425 -23.05 19.07 -2.51
N SER A 426 -24.08 19.30 -1.69
CA SER A 426 -24.47 20.64 -1.23
C SER A 426 -23.48 21.17 -0.18
N THR A 427 -23.09 20.36 0.79
CA THR A 427 -22.09 20.72 1.79
C THR A 427 -20.74 21.04 1.15
N TRP A 428 -20.38 20.35 0.08
CA TRP A 428 -19.20 20.60 -0.73
C TRP A 428 -19.22 22.02 -1.34
N ARG A 429 -20.34 22.41 -1.97
CA ARG A 429 -20.51 23.75 -2.56
C ARG A 429 -20.38 24.85 -1.50
N GLU A 430 -20.95 24.64 -0.33
CA GLU A 430 -20.90 25.61 0.77
C GLU A 430 -19.46 25.76 1.31
N MET A 431 -18.71 24.67 1.44
CA MET A 431 -17.30 24.72 1.87
C MET A 431 -16.39 25.40 0.84
N MET A 432 -16.59 25.16 -0.45
CA MET A 432 -15.83 25.83 -1.52
C MET A 432 -16.12 27.34 -1.54
N LEU A 433 -17.39 27.73 -1.48
CA LEU A 433 -17.78 29.13 -1.45
C LEU A 433 -17.28 29.84 -0.16
N ALA A 434 -17.20 29.14 0.96
CA ALA A 434 -16.67 29.68 2.20
C ALA A 434 -15.16 29.88 2.16
N SER A 435 -14.42 28.99 1.50
CA SER A 435 -12.95 29.10 1.34
C SER A 435 -12.57 30.28 0.41
N ASP A 436 -13.35 30.50 -0.66
CA ASP A 436 -13.14 31.61 -1.57
C ASP A 436 -13.44 32.98 -0.93
N LEU A 437 -14.38 33.03 0.03
CA LEU A 437 -14.77 34.26 0.72
C LEU A 437 -13.83 34.64 1.87
N THR A 438 -13.12 33.68 2.46
CA THR A 438 -12.29 33.94 3.66
C THR A 438 -10.81 34.10 3.36
N GLY A 439 -10.35 33.79 2.15
CA GLY A 439 -8.92 33.88 1.78
C GLY A 439 -8.03 33.02 2.70
N THR A 440 -8.63 32.15 3.49
CA THR A 440 -7.92 31.30 4.46
C THR A 440 -7.82 29.90 3.84
N THR A 441 -6.64 29.58 3.38
CA THR A 441 -6.25 28.19 3.11
C THR A 441 -6.47 27.39 4.39
N LEU A 442 -7.44 26.49 4.37
CA LEU A 442 -7.61 25.47 5.41
C LEU A 442 -6.49 24.43 5.35
#